data_058157eca437849b6fa3e73401a6d569
#
_entry.id   058157eca437849b6fa3e73401a6d569
#
_cell.length_a   1.000
_cell.length_b   1.000
_cell.length_c   1.000
_cell.angle_alpha   90.00
_cell.angle_beta   90.00
_cell.angle_gamma   90.00
#
_symmetry.space_group_name_H-M   'P 1'
#
loop_
_entity.id
_entity.type
_entity.pdbx_description
1 polymer ?
#
loop_
_entity_poly.entity_id
_entity_poly.type
_entity_poly.pdbx_seq_one_letter_code
_entity_poly.pdbx_strand_id
1 'polypeptide(L)'
;LRPYIIVAFATVALPVMFWEGFCVRAADATVEVIPSQAPQSFANPQLLYSFSGHAGTIKSLAFSPDSNVLVSGGAENEGVIRLWNTKTGKRVGTIRKAQKTAVESLLISPDGKTLVSCGNDNTINLWNLKKNYFTRSFVGHTSNILSLAVSPDSKVLVSGALDGIRMWDLLQQRPLATLVRFDNAIFTLAISPDGQMLASGDNKGVIKLWDLSTGKLIRGFTAHSNTVSAVVFTPDGKTLVSGSRDRTIKLWNLNSGEVSKTLTGHDNWVNAIAINPDGQTLASAGRDGIKLWNLTTGELIKTLYGHSDWVSAIAFSPDGQMLASGGFDKKVQVWRSQ
;
A
#
# COMPACT_ATOMS: atom_id res chain seq x y z
N LEU A 1 10.02 4.45 -16.71
CA LEU A 1 10.62 5.61 -17.38
C LEU A 1 9.72 6.81 -17.13
N ARG A 2 10.08 7.65 -16.18
CA ARG A 2 9.44 8.95 -16.01
C ARG A 2 9.93 9.84 -17.16
N PRO A 3 9.07 10.58 -17.86
CA PRO A 3 9.51 11.61 -18.76
C PRO A 3 10.06 12.80 -17.94
N TYR A 4 11.32 13.14 -18.16
CA TYR A 4 11.89 14.41 -17.72
C TYR A 4 11.21 15.52 -18.50
N ILE A 5 10.55 16.45 -17.81
CA ILE A 5 10.11 17.70 -18.43
C ILE A 5 11.34 18.60 -18.52
N ILE A 6 11.87 18.73 -19.71
CA ILE A 6 12.87 19.74 -20.03
C ILE A 6 12.11 21.04 -20.24
N VAL A 7 12.22 21.97 -19.30
CA VAL A 7 11.75 23.34 -19.48
C VAL A 7 12.86 24.08 -20.23
N ALA A 8 12.66 24.29 -21.51
CA ALA A 8 13.52 25.16 -22.31
C ALA A 8 13.19 26.61 -22.00
N PHE A 9 14.10 27.34 -21.38
CA PHE A 9 14.01 28.79 -21.29
C PHE A 9 14.43 29.39 -22.63
N ALA A 10 13.48 30.09 -23.28
CA ALA A 10 13.75 30.90 -24.45
C ALA A 10 14.56 32.14 -24.03
N THR A 11 15.78 32.25 -24.55
CA THR A 11 16.58 33.47 -24.48
C THR A 11 15.97 34.52 -25.40
N VAL A 12 15.39 35.57 -24.81
CA VAL A 12 15.02 36.78 -25.54
C VAL A 12 16.23 37.68 -25.59
N ALA A 13 16.77 37.88 -26.79
CA ALA A 13 17.82 38.85 -27.03
C ALA A 13 17.21 40.25 -27.02
N LEU A 14 17.65 41.13 -26.12
CA LEU A 14 17.42 42.56 -26.15
C LEU A 14 18.64 43.30 -26.74
N PRO A 15 18.44 44.40 -27.47
CA PRO A 15 19.51 45.07 -28.20
C PRO A 15 20.42 45.86 -27.25
N VAL A 16 21.71 45.86 -27.61
CA VAL A 16 22.77 46.57 -26.91
C VAL A 16 22.63 48.07 -27.22
N MET A 17 22.41 48.88 -26.19
CA MET A 17 22.71 50.32 -26.22
C MET A 17 24.02 50.55 -25.46
N PHE A 18 24.99 51.10 -26.14
CA PHE A 18 26.23 51.62 -25.57
C PHE A 18 25.92 52.88 -24.74
N TRP A 19 26.32 52.89 -23.47
CA TRP A 19 26.69 54.08 -22.75
C TRP A 19 27.83 53.78 -21.78
N GLU A 20 28.80 54.64 -21.79
CA GLU A 20 30.09 54.52 -21.15
C GLU A 20 30.00 54.60 -19.60
N GLY A 21 30.83 53.77 -18.96
CA GLY A 21 31.41 54.06 -17.67
C GLY A 21 30.61 53.62 -16.45
N PHE A 22 30.87 52.40 -16.00
CA PHE A 22 31.23 52.07 -14.61
C PHE A 22 31.45 50.53 -14.55
N CYS A 23 32.70 50.21 -14.25
CA CYS A 23 33.10 48.82 -14.02
C CYS A 23 32.57 48.38 -12.63
N VAL A 24 31.42 47.71 -12.60
CA VAL A 24 30.98 46.99 -11.41
C VAL A 24 31.42 45.53 -11.60
N ARG A 25 32.37 45.08 -10.78
CA ARG A 25 32.74 43.68 -10.68
C ARG A 25 31.48 42.91 -10.30
N ALA A 26 31.04 42.02 -11.20
CA ALA A 26 30.08 40.99 -10.84
C ALA A 26 30.71 40.09 -9.77
N ALA A 27 30.18 40.10 -8.58
CA ALA A 27 30.49 39.11 -7.55
C ALA A 27 30.00 37.75 -8.08
N ASP A 28 30.91 36.78 -8.19
CA ASP A 28 30.58 35.40 -8.45
C ASP A 28 29.56 34.92 -7.40
N ALA A 29 28.30 34.84 -7.79
CA ALA A 29 27.30 34.12 -7.02
C ALA A 29 27.59 32.63 -7.20
N THR A 30 28.35 32.06 -6.28
CA THR A 30 28.44 30.61 -6.13
C THR A 30 27.05 30.13 -5.76
N VAL A 31 26.36 29.51 -6.71
CA VAL A 31 25.16 28.74 -6.44
C VAL A 31 25.60 27.54 -5.61
N GLU A 32 25.42 27.60 -4.30
CA GLU A 32 25.47 26.40 -3.47
C GLU A 32 24.34 25.47 -3.97
N VAL A 33 24.74 24.44 -4.70
CA VAL A 33 23.89 23.31 -4.98
C VAL A 33 23.69 22.62 -3.64
N ILE A 34 22.58 22.91 -2.96
CA ILE A 34 22.13 22.13 -1.82
C ILE A 34 21.97 20.71 -2.34
N PRO A 35 22.80 19.73 -1.92
CA PRO A 35 22.63 18.36 -2.35
C PRO A 35 21.21 17.96 -1.93
N SER A 36 20.41 17.47 -2.88
CA SER A 36 19.15 16.85 -2.56
C SER A 36 19.46 15.77 -1.51
N GLN A 37 18.98 15.95 -0.29
CA GLN A 37 19.16 14.93 0.74
C GLN A 37 18.64 13.62 0.14
N ALA A 38 19.51 12.61 0.09
CA ALA A 38 19.11 11.26 -0.21
C ALA A 38 17.92 10.93 0.71
N PRO A 39 16.88 10.24 0.24
CA PRO A 39 15.71 9.94 1.04
C PRO A 39 16.19 9.32 2.35
N GLN A 40 15.90 9.98 3.48
CA GLN A 40 16.28 9.50 4.79
C GLN A 40 15.58 8.15 4.98
N SER A 41 16.37 7.10 5.24
CA SER A 41 15.83 5.77 5.51
C SER A 41 14.87 5.87 6.70
N PHE A 42 13.73 5.16 6.64
CA PHE A 42 12.73 5.10 7.71
C PHE A 42 13.26 4.29 8.92
N ALA A 43 14.44 4.69 9.44
CA ALA A 43 15.20 3.91 10.40
C ALA A 43 14.83 4.17 11.86
N ASN A 44 14.40 5.39 12.20
CA ASN A 44 14.09 5.76 13.59
C ASN A 44 12.76 6.51 13.74
N PRO A 45 11.63 5.90 13.36
CA PRO A 45 10.34 6.57 13.46
C PRO A 45 9.90 6.73 14.92
N GLN A 46 9.17 7.81 15.18
CA GLN A 46 8.51 8.11 16.45
C GLN A 46 6.99 8.05 16.28
N LEU A 47 6.29 7.67 17.34
CA LEU A 47 4.83 7.69 17.36
C LEU A 47 4.35 9.14 17.31
N LEU A 48 3.65 9.50 16.21
CA LEU A 48 3.11 10.85 16.02
C LEU A 48 1.68 10.95 16.54
N TYR A 49 0.83 9.97 16.18
CA TYR A 49 -0.58 9.95 16.57
C TYR A 49 -1.02 8.53 16.99
N SER A 50 -1.96 8.49 17.93
CA SER A 50 -2.71 7.30 18.29
C SER A 50 -4.19 7.64 18.26
N PHE A 51 -4.92 7.13 17.24
CA PHE A 51 -6.33 7.38 17.06
C PHE A 51 -7.16 6.27 17.68
N SER A 52 -8.19 6.64 18.41
CA SER A 52 -9.20 5.74 18.94
C SER A 52 -10.58 6.05 18.34
N GLY A 53 -11.51 5.13 18.52
CA GLY A 53 -12.90 5.34 18.12
C GLY A 53 -13.51 4.24 17.26
N HIS A 54 -12.73 3.32 16.69
CA HIS A 54 -13.26 2.08 16.15
C HIS A 54 -13.78 1.18 17.27
N ALA A 55 -14.94 0.54 17.04
CA ALA A 55 -15.51 -0.41 17.95
C ALA A 55 -14.94 -1.83 17.76
N GLY A 56 -14.45 -2.12 16.56
CA GLY A 56 -13.85 -3.39 16.17
C GLY A 56 -12.37 -3.26 15.76
N THR A 57 -11.77 -4.40 15.48
CA THR A 57 -10.39 -4.52 14.96
C THR A 57 -10.19 -3.69 13.69
N ILE A 58 -9.02 -3.07 13.54
CA ILE A 58 -8.64 -2.39 12.30
C ILE A 58 -8.02 -3.40 11.35
N LYS A 59 -8.72 -3.75 10.27
CA LYS A 59 -8.27 -4.76 9.29
C LYS A 59 -7.57 -4.17 8.08
N SER A 60 -7.82 -2.90 7.77
CA SER A 60 -7.27 -2.29 6.58
C SER A 60 -7.02 -0.80 6.75
N LEU A 61 -5.94 -0.34 6.14
CA LEU A 61 -5.45 1.04 6.15
C LEU A 61 -5.00 1.44 4.75
N ALA A 62 -5.26 2.67 4.34
CA ALA A 62 -4.69 3.25 3.12
C ALA A 62 -4.49 4.75 3.27
N PHE A 63 -3.38 5.26 2.72
CA PHE A 63 -3.16 6.70 2.57
C PHE A 63 -3.70 7.20 1.23
N SER A 64 -4.16 8.44 1.20
CA SER A 64 -4.40 9.14 -0.06
C SER A 64 -3.07 9.39 -0.81
N PRO A 65 -3.09 9.48 -2.16
CA PRO A 65 -1.88 9.68 -2.95
C PRO A 65 -1.07 10.93 -2.58
N ASP A 66 -1.73 11.95 -2.02
CA ASP A 66 -1.10 13.18 -1.52
C ASP A 66 -0.64 13.08 -0.05
N SER A 67 -0.72 11.89 0.56
CA SER A 67 -0.38 11.61 1.97
C SER A 67 -1.17 12.42 3.01
N ASN A 68 -2.19 13.20 2.64
CA ASN A 68 -2.91 14.10 3.55
C ASN A 68 -4.05 13.40 4.32
N VAL A 69 -4.58 12.31 3.80
CA VAL A 69 -5.68 11.54 4.40
C VAL A 69 -5.25 10.10 4.61
N LEU A 70 -5.48 9.59 5.81
CA LEU A 70 -5.42 8.17 6.13
C LEU A 70 -6.85 7.66 6.29
N VAL A 71 -7.16 6.52 5.68
CA VAL A 71 -8.44 5.83 5.88
C VAL A 71 -8.22 4.54 6.65
N SER A 72 -9.16 4.20 7.53
CA SER A 72 -9.11 2.98 8.34
C SER A 72 -10.45 2.25 8.30
N GLY A 73 -10.41 0.93 8.11
CA GLY A 73 -11.57 0.05 8.06
C GLY A 73 -11.72 -0.77 9.34
N GLY A 74 -12.89 -0.70 9.98
CA GLY A 74 -13.21 -1.46 11.17
C GLY A 74 -13.98 -2.75 10.85
N ALA A 75 -13.56 -3.86 11.47
CA ALA A 75 -14.18 -5.18 11.37
C ALA A 75 -15.07 -5.50 12.59
N GLU A 76 -15.43 -6.75 12.77
CA GLU A 76 -16.19 -7.28 13.94
C GLU A 76 -17.51 -6.55 14.18
N ASN A 77 -18.37 -6.56 13.16
CA ASN A 77 -19.71 -5.93 13.18
C ASN A 77 -19.72 -4.39 13.21
N GLU A 78 -18.59 -3.73 12.98
CA GLU A 78 -18.56 -2.29 12.87
C GLU A 78 -18.93 -1.79 11.46
N GLY A 79 -18.31 -2.36 10.40
CA GLY A 79 -18.56 -2.00 9.01
C GLY A 79 -18.37 -0.52 8.68
N VAL A 80 -17.49 0.17 9.39
CA VAL A 80 -17.27 1.62 9.33
C VAL A 80 -15.89 1.94 8.77
N ILE A 81 -15.81 2.97 7.95
CA ILE A 81 -14.55 3.57 7.51
C ILE A 81 -14.42 4.95 8.16
N ARG A 82 -13.25 5.24 8.72
CA ARG A 82 -12.89 6.54 9.27
C ARG A 82 -11.78 7.19 8.44
N LEU A 83 -11.89 8.50 8.31
CA LEU A 83 -10.94 9.33 7.59
C LEU A 83 -10.23 10.27 8.58
N TRP A 84 -8.92 10.31 8.53
CA TRP A 84 -8.05 11.05 9.41
C TRP A 84 -7.16 11.99 8.62
N ASN A 85 -7.04 13.25 9.05
CA ASN A 85 -6.07 14.18 8.49
C ASN A 85 -4.70 13.91 9.11
N THR A 86 -3.71 13.58 8.30
CA THR A 86 -2.37 13.16 8.75
C THR A 86 -1.53 14.30 9.31
N LYS A 87 -1.83 15.56 8.90
CA LYS A 87 -1.11 16.75 9.38
C LYS A 87 -1.60 17.19 10.75
N THR A 88 -2.91 17.10 10.99
CA THR A 88 -3.52 17.63 12.21
C THR A 88 -3.87 16.56 13.23
N GLY A 89 -3.83 15.28 12.85
CA GLY A 89 -4.26 14.18 13.70
C GLY A 89 -5.76 14.15 13.98
N LYS A 90 -6.59 14.90 13.25
CA LYS A 90 -8.03 14.98 13.49
C LYS A 90 -8.82 14.08 12.54
N ARG A 91 -9.92 13.51 13.05
CA ARG A 91 -10.88 12.82 12.20
C ARG A 91 -11.62 13.83 11.33
N VAL A 92 -11.61 13.61 10.00
CA VAL A 92 -12.24 14.49 9.01
C VAL A 92 -13.47 13.88 8.36
N GLY A 93 -13.71 12.58 8.56
CA GLY A 93 -14.88 11.92 8.00
C GLY A 93 -15.17 10.56 8.64
N THR A 94 -16.38 10.08 8.40
CA THR A 94 -16.83 8.72 8.78
C THR A 94 -17.84 8.25 7.75
N ILE A 95 -17.57 7.11 7.14
CA ILE A 95 -18.51 6.38 6.29
C ILE A 95 -19.12 5.28 7.13
N ARG A 96 -20.37 5.46 7.53
CA ARG A 96 -21.14 4.46 8.29
C ARG A 96 -21.75 3.44 7.35
N LYS A 97 -21.82 2.19 7.76
CA LYS A 97 -22.35 1.10 6.94
C LYS A 97 -21.62 0.98 5.60
N ALA A 98 -20.29 1.16 5.63
CA ALA A 98 -19.44 0.98 4.46
C ALA A 98 -19.51 -0.47 3.96
N GLN A 99 -19.63 -1.41 4.90
CA GLN A 99 -20.00 -2.80 4.69
C GLN A 99 -21.06 -3.18 5.74
N LYS A 100 -21.78 -4.29 5.55
CA LYS A 100 -22.83 -4.70 6.48
C LYS A 100 -22.28 -5.07 7.86
N THR A 101 -21.13 -5.74 7.91
CA THR A 101 -20.54 -6.25 9.15
C THR A 101 -19.09 -5.82 9.35
N ALA A 102 -18.22 -6.07 8.38
CA ALA A 102 -16.79 -5.86 8.51
C ALA A 102 -16.21 -5.27 7.25
N VAL A 103 -15.28 -4.32 7.38
CA VAL A 103 -14.39 -3.87 6.32
C VAL A 103 -13.10 -4.71 6.41
N GLU A 104 -12.98 -5.72 5.56
CA GLU A 104 -11.81 -6.62 5.55
C GLU A 104 -10.64 -6.00 4.77
N SER A 105 -10.95 -5.32 3.66
CA SER A 105 -9.94 -4.61 2.87
C SER A 105 -10.49 -3.30 2.32
N LEU A 106 -9.62 -2.30 2.24
CA LEU A 106 -9.89 -1.02 1.59
C LEU A 106 -8.64 -0.52 0.87
N LEU A 107 -8.84 0.29 -0.16
CA LEU A 107 -7.79 0.98 -0.87
C LEU A 107 -8.30 2.31 -1.43
N ILE A 108 -7.37 3.20 -1.74
CA ILE A 108 -7.63 4.41 -2.51
C ILE A 108 -6.99 4.25 -3.88
N SER A 109 -7.73 4.58 -4.95
CA SER A 109 -7.18 4.55 -6.30
C SER A 109 -5.99 5.50 -6.44
N PRO A 110 -4.96 5.15 -7.24
CA PRO A 110 -3.78 5.99 -7.44
C PRO A 110 -4.07 7.42 -7.92
N ASP A 111 -5.20 7.64 -8.61
CA ASP A 111 -5.65 8.98 -9.02
C ASP A 111 -6.32 9.79 -7.88
N GLY A 112 -6.47 9.20 -6.70
CA GLY A 112 -7.03 9.83 -5.50
C GLY A 112 -8.54 10.08 -5.54
N LYS A 113 -9.27 9.55 -6.52
CA LYS A 113 -10.70 9.86 -6.68
C LYS A 113 -11.62 8.86 -5.99
N THR A 114 -11.23 7.58 -6.01
CA THR A 114 -12.09 6.48 -5.56
C THR A 114 -11.51 5.80 -4.33
N LEU A 115 -12.30 5.72 -3.28
CA LEU A 115 -12.09 4.77 -2.18
C LEU A 115 -12.88 3.51 -2.48
N VAL A 116 -12.25 2.37 -2.31
CA VAL A 116 -12.86 1.05 -2.49
C VAL A 116 -12.84 0.32 -1.16
N SER A 117 -13.92 -0.34 -0.80
CA SER A 117 -14.01 -1.20 0.38
C SER A 117 -14.69 -2.52 0.07
N CYS A 118 -14.28 -3.58 0.75
CA CYS A 118 -14.92 -4.89 0.68
C CYS A 118 -14.95 -5.57 2.05
N GLY A 119 -15.73 -6.64 2.15
CA GLY A 119 -15.83 -7.38 3.41
C GLY A 119 -16.68 -8.64 3.34
N ASN A 120 -17.27 -8.97 4.49
CA ASN A 120 -18.00 -10.23 4.69
C ASN A 120 -19.41 -10.25 4.08
N ASP A 121 -19.84 -9.17 3.46
CA ASP A 121 -21.13 -9.09 2.77
C ASP A 121 -21.04 -9.37 1.27
N ASN A 122 -19.89 -9.87 0.81
CA ASN A 122 -19.61 -10.31 -0.57
C ASN A 122 -19.73 -9.18 -1.60
N THR A 123 -19.72 -7.92 -1.17
CA THR A 123 -19.83 -6.75 -2.02
C THR A 123 -18.55 -5.92 -2.00
N ILE A 124 -18.28 -5.25 -3.12
CA ILE A 124 -17.24 -4.23 -3.20
C ILE A 124 -17.94 -2.89 -3.36
N ASN A 125 -17.74 -1.98 -2.45
CA ASN A 125 -18.35 -0.66 -2.46
C ASN A 125 -17.36 0.41 -2.89
N LEU A 126 -17.80 1.26 -3.82
CA LEU A 126 -17.05 2.38 -4.37
C LEU A 126 -17.60 3.69 -3.80
N TRP A 127 -16.67 4.56 -3.39
CA TRP A 127 -16.96 5.84 -2.76
C TRP A 127 -16.18 6.94 -3.47
N ASN A 128 -16.79 8.10 -3.66
CA ASN A 128 -16.05 9.30 -4.04
C ASN A 128 -15.28 9.81 -2.82
N LEU A 129 -13.94 9.72 -2.85
CA LEU A 129 -13.10 10.06 -1.70
C LEU A 129 -13.23 11.54 -1.30
N LYS A 130 -13.30 12.45 -2.29
CA LYS A 130 -13.36 13.90 -2.03
C LYS A 130 -14.67 14.35 -1.40
N LYS A 131 -15.78 13.70 -1.77
CA LYS A 131 -17.13 14.08 -1.34
C LYS A 131 -17.73 13.10 -0.31
N ASN A 132 -17.04 12.00 -0.01
CA ASN A 132 -17.44 10.95 0.95
C ASN A 132 -18.84 10.37 0.69
N TYR A 133 -19.28 10.25 -0.57
CA TYR A 133 -20.55 9.62 -0.90
C TYR A 133 -20.37 8.30 -1.64
N PHE A 134 -21.33 7.41 -1.45
CA PHE A 134 -21.44 6.13 -2.13
C PHE A 134 -21.66 6.34 -3.64
N THR A 135 -20.91 5.58 -4.45
CA THR A 135 -21.00 5.66 -5.90
C THR A 135 -21.67 4.42 -6.49
N ARG A 136 -21.18 3.23 -6.12
CA ARG A 136 -21.66 1.97 -6.68
C ARG A 136 -21.19 0.78 -5.84
N SER A 137 -21.93 -0.35 -5.96
CA SER A 137 -21.47 -1.67 -5.52
C SER A 137 -21.18 -2.57 -6.71
N PHE A 138 -20.09 -3.33 -6.62
CA PHE A 138 -19.87 -4.51 -7.47
C PHE A 138 -20.35 -5.75 -6.73
N VAL A 139 -21.20 -6.50 -7.41
CA VAL A 139 -21.76 -7.77 -6.93
C VAL A 139 -21.31 -8.87 -7.87
N GLY A 140 -20.89 -10.00 -7.31
CA GLY A 140 -20.42 -11.14 -8.11
C GLY A 140 -19.75 -12.23 -7.28
N HIS A 141 -19.00 -11.85 -6.22
CA HIS A 141 -18.51 -12.83 -5.25
C HIS A 141 -19.69 -13.46 -4.47
N THR A 142 -19.55 -14.73 -4.18
CA THR A 142 -20.52 -15.53 -3.40
C THR A 142 -20.05 -15.76 -1.97
N SER A 143 -18.85 -15.27 -1.65
CA SER A 143 -18.20 -15.44 -0.35
C SER A 143 -17.45 -14.18 0.06
N ASN A 144 -16.96 -14.16 1.31
CA ASN A 144 -16.22 -13.05 1.89
C ASN A 144 -15.02 -12.62 1.02
N ILE A 145 -14.95 -11.33 0.76
CA ILE A 145 -13.85 -10.72 0.01
C ILE A 145 -12.81 -10.24 1.02
N LEU A 146 -11.60 -10.77 0.90
CA LEU A 146 -10.54 -10.59 1.89
C LEU A 146 -9.48 -9.59 1.45
N SER A 147 -9.32 -9.40 0.13
CA SER A 147 -8.25 -8.54 -0.38
C SER A 147 -8.64 -7.81 -1.66
N LEU A 148 -8.07 -6.63 -1.85
CA LEU A 148 -8.22 -5.76 -3.00
C LEU A 148 -6.86 -5.32 -3.51
N ALA A 149 -6.73 -5.18 -4.83
CA ALA A 149 -5.59 -4.52 -5.47
C ALA A 149 -6.09 -3.68 -6.66
N VAL A 150 -5.44 -2.55 -6.92
CA VAL A 150 -5.79 -1.65 -8.02
C VAL A 150 -4.57 -1.41 -8.91
N SER A 151 -4.79 -1.36 -10.22
CA SER A 151 -3.72 -1.06 -11.18
C SER A 151 -3.19 0.36 -11.03
N PRO A 152 -1.89 0.61 -11.30
CA PRO A 152 -1.27 1.93 -11.18
C PRO A 152 -1.96 3.02 -12.01
N ASP A 153 -2.62 2.66 -13.11
CA ASP A 153 -3.39 3.57 -13.97
C ASP A 153 -4.83 3.80 -13.49
N SER A 154 -5.22 3.24 -12.33
CA SER A 154 -6.56 3.33 -11.72
C SER A 154 -7.71 2.74 -12.55
N LYS A 155 -7.44 1.87 -13.53
CA LYS A 155 -8.49 1.31 -14.40
C LYS A 155 -9.00 -0.03 -13.96
N VAL A 156 -8.12 -0.90 -13.46
CA VAL A 156 -8.45 -2.28 -13.11
C VAL A 156 -8.41 -2.45 -11.60
N LEU A 157 -9.49 -2.96 -11.04
CA LEU A 157 -9.56 -3.45 -9.67
C LEU A 157 -9.55 -4.97 -9.70
N VAL A 158 -8.81 -5.59 -8.78
CA VAL A 158 -8.82 -7.03 -8.56
C VAL A 158 -9.26 -7.30 -7.13
N SER A 159 -10.13 -8.28 -6.97
CA SER A 159 -10.61 -8.74 -5.67
C SER A 159 -10.33 -10.21 -5.45
N GLY A 160 -9.83 -10.56 -4.27
CA GLY A 160 -9.57 -11.91 -3.82
C GLY A 160 -10.52 -12.30 -2.69
N ALA A 161 -11.12 -13.47 -2.81
CA ALA A 161 -12.14 -13.95 -1.90
C ALA A 161 -12.00 -15.46 -1.62
N LEU A 162 -12.89 -16.00 -0.79
CA LEU A 162 -12.96 -17.45 -0.57
C LEU A 162 -13.45 -18.22 -1.81
N ASP A 163 -14.11 -17.54 -2.75
CA ASP A 163 -14.62 -18.13 -4.00
C ASP A 163 -13.74 -17.83 -5.23
N GLY A 164 -12.55 -17.21 -5.03
CA GLY A 164 -11.58 -17.00 -6.09
C GLY A 164 -11.19 -15.54 -6.34
N ILE A 165 -10.76 -15.24 -7.56
CA ILE A 165 -10.25 -13.93 -7.98
C ILE A 165 -11.12 -13.37 -9.10
N ARG A 166 -11.54 -12.11 -8.98
CA ARG A 166 -12.30 -11.37 -10.00
C ARG A 166 -11.64 -10.04 -10.35
N MET A 167 -11.83 -9.61 -11.58
CA MET A 167 -11.36 -8.34 -12.11
C MET A 167 -12.55 -7.45 -12.49
N TRP A 168 -12.39 -6.14 -12.28
CA TRP A 168 -13.41 -5.13 -12.48
C TRP A 168 -12.81 -3.90 -13.18
N ASP A 169 -13.57 -3.35 -14.13
CA ASP A 169 -13.28 -2.05 -14.74
C ASP A 169 -13.78 -0.94 -13.83
N LEU A 170 -12.87 -0.16 -13.27
CA LEU A 170 -13.21 0.95 -12.37
C LEU A 170 -13.80 2.15 -13.13
N LEU A 171 -13.41 2.37 -14.38
CA LEU A 171 -13.90 3.51 -15.17
C LEU A 171 -15.32 3.26 -15.68
N GLN A 172 -15.55 2.09 -16.27
CA GLN A 172 -16.87 1.70 -16.76
C GLN A 172 -17.76 1.07 -15.69
N GLN A 173 -17.20 0.83 -14.51
CA GLN A 173 -17.87 0.26 -13.34
C GLN A 173 -18.63 -1.05 -13.66
N ARG A 174 -17.92 -2.00 -14.29
CA ARG A 174 -18.47 -3.30 -14.70
C ARG A 174 -17.47 -4.45 -14.41
N PRO A 175 -17.94 -5.70 -14.31
CA PRO A 175 -17.04 -6.85 -14.25
C PRO A 175 -16.25 -6.99 -15.55
N LEU A 176 -14.98 -7.41 -15.46
CA LEU A 176 -14.12 -7.73 -16.60
C LEU A 176 -13.95 -9.23 -16.75
N ALA A 177 -13.44 -9.92 -15.73
CA ALA A 177 -13.10 -11.33 -15.79
C ALA A 177 -13.17 -12.00 -14.42
N THR A 178 -13.27 -13.33 -14.45
CA THR A 178 -13.00 -14.20 -13.29
C THR A 178 -11.77 -15.02 -13.63
N LEU A 179 -10.67 -14.82 -12.86
CA LEU A 179 -9.41 -15.53 -13.11
C LEU A 179 -9.45 -16.96 -12.57
N VAL A 180 -10.00 -17.10 -11.35
CA VAL A 180 -10.10 -18.38 -10.65
C VAL A 180 -11.44 -18.47 -9.96
N ARG A 181 -12.04 -19.66 -9.98
CA ARG A 181 -13.24 -20.00 -9.20
C ARG A 181 -12.94 -21.20 -8.32
N PHE A 182 -13.41 -21.16 -7.06
CA PHE A 182 -13.42 -22.29 -6.13
C PHE A 182 -12.06 -22.99 -5.98
N ASP A 183 -10.99 -22.20 -5.95
CA ASP A 183 -9.66 -22.65 -5.55
C ASP A 183 -9.48 -22.45 -4.03
N ASN A 184 -8.27 -22.23 -3.59
CA ASN A 184 -8.00 -21.89 -2.20
C ASN A 184 -8.49 -20.46 -1.89
N ALA A 185 -8.76 -20.21 -0.61
CA ALA A 185 -9.08 -18.86 -0.14
C ALA A 185 -7.94 -17.88 -0.40
N ILE A 186 -8.22 -16.80 -1.11
CA ILE A 186 -7.24 -15.76 -1.47
C ILE A 186 -7.21 -14.70 -0.37
N PHE A 187 -6.11 -14.68 0.37
CA PHE A 187 -5.92 -13.76 1.51
C PHE A 187 -5.29 -12.44 1.11
N THR A 188 -4.50 -12.44 0.05
CA THR A 188 -3.73 -11.25 -0.33
C THR A 188 -3.54 -11.15 -1.84
N LEU A 189 -3.55 -9.92 -2.35
CA LEU A 189 -3.32 -9.57 -3.73
C LEU A 189 -2.37 -8.37 -3.82
N ALA A 190 -1.51 -8.35 -4.83
CA ALA A 190 -0.73 -7.18 -5.21
C ALA A 190 -0.60 -7.09 -6.72
N ILE A 191 -0.63 -5.88 -7.28
CA ILE A 191 -0.33 -5.62 -8.69
C ILE A 191 1.07 -4.99 -8.76
N SER A 192 1.86 -5.44 -9.74
CA SER A 192 3.21 -4.91 -9.97
C SER A 192 3.20 -3.42 -10.33
N PRO A 193 4.28 -2.67 -10.05
CA PRO A 193 4.34 -1.23 -10.31
C PRO A 193 4.16 -0.84 -11.78
N ASP A 194 4.49 -1.74 -12.71
CA ASP A 194 4.27 -1.56 -14.15
C ASP A 194 2.84 -1.92 -14.60
N GLY A 195 2.02 -2.48 -13.68
CA GLY A 195 0.65 -2.89 -13.95
C GLY A 195 0.52 -4.16 -14.80
N GLN A 196 1.59 -4.92 -15.00
CA GLN A 196 1.54 -6.09 -15.89
C GLN A 196 1.26 -7.40 -15.16
N MET A 197 1.69 -7.52 -13.89
CA MET A 197 1.55 -8.74 -13.11
C MET A 197 0.62 -8.56 -11.91
N LEU A 198 -0.11 -9.62 -11.60
CA LEU A 198 -0.83 -9.79 -10.35
C LEU A 198 -0.18 -10.93 -9.56
N ALA A 199 0.09 -10.70 -8.28
CA ALA A 199 0.44 -11.75 -7.32
C ALA A 199 -0.76 -12.04 -6.42
N SER A 200 -1.04 -13.32 -6.18
CA SER A 200 -2.05 -13.78 -5.22
C SER A 200 -1.45 -14.75 -4.23
N GLY A 201 -1.79 -14.61 -2.95
CA GLY A 201 -1.39 -15.54 -1.89
C GLY A 201 -2.59 -16.20 -1.23
N ASP A 202 -2.50 -17.51 -1.00
CA ASP A 202 -3.61 -18.31 -0.50
C ASP A 202 -3.39 -18.88 0.93
N ASN A 203 -4.42 -19.55 1.44
CA ASN A 203 -4.42 -20.17 2.78
C ASN A 203 -3.53 -21.42 2.89
N LYS A 204 -3.04 -21.98 1.78
CA LYS A 204 -2.16 -23.15 1.76
C LYS A 204 -0.68 -22.80 1.59
N GLY A 205 -0.36 -21.49 1.60
CA GLY A 205 1.04 -21.05 1.45
C GLY A 205 1.49 -20.96 -0.01
N VAL A 206 0.55 -21.01 -0.98
CA VAL A 206 0.87 -20.92 -2.41
C VAL A 206 0.79 -19.47 -2.87
N ILE A 207 1.76 -19.06 -3.66
CA ILE A 207 1.72 -17.81 -4.43
C ILE A 207 1.53 -18.17 -5.90
N LYS A 208 0.61 -17.45 -6.55
CA LYS A 208 0.39 -17.51 -8.00
C LYS A 208 0.64 -16.13 -8.61
N LEU A 209 1.35 -16.11 -9.74
CA LEU A 209 1.59 -14.92 -10.56
C LEU A 209 0.77 -15.02 -11.83
N TRP A 210 0.11 -13.93 -12.19
CA TRP A 210 -0.81 -13.84 -13.33
C TRP A 210 -0.41 -12.68 -14.23
N ASP A 211 -0.56 -12.83 -15.52
CA ASP A 211 -0.55 -11.72 -16.47
C ASP A 211 -1.86 -10.94 -16.32
N LEU A 212 -1.78 -9.68 -15.93
CA LEU A 212 -2.96 -8.87 -15.62
C LEU A 212 -3.79 -8.55 -16.88
N SER A 213 -3.15 -8.43 -18.03
CA SER A 213 -3.82 -8.08 -19.29
C SER A 213 -4.62 -9.23 -19.88
N THR A 214 -4.08 -10.45 -19.79
CA THR A 214 -4.69 -11.66 -20.36
C THR A 214 -5.45 -12.50 -19.33
N GLY A 215 -5.20 -12.28 -18.04
CA GLY A 215 -5.73 -13.09 -16.95
C GLY A 215 -5.12 -14.50 -16.88
N LYS A 216 -4.05 -14.79 -17.62
CA LYS A 216 -3.42 -16.11 -17.64
C LYS A 216 -2.46 -16.31 -16.49
N LEU A 217 -2.45 -17.52 -15.94
CA LEU A 217 -1.46 -17.93 -14.94
C LEU A 217 -0.08 -17.98 -15.60
N ILE A 218 0.88 -17.23 -15.04
CA ILE A 218 2.30 -17.27 -15.44
C ILE A 218 3.00 -18.37 -14.68
N ARG A 219 2.82 -18.40 -13.36
CA ARG A 219 3.53 -19.32 -12.46
C ARG A 219 2.78 -19.51 -11.15
N GLY A 220 2.88 -20.71 -10.56
CA GLY A 220 2.45 -21.01 -9.19
C GLY A 220 3.52 -21.79 -8.45
N PHE A 221 3.71 -21.52 -7.18
CA PHE A 221 4.70 -22.19 -6.34
C PHE A 221 4.32 -22.16 -4.86
N THR A 222 4.74 -23.20 -4.12
CA THR A 222 4.59 -23.25 -2.66
C THR A 222 5.63 -22.33 -2.03
N ALA A 223 5.18 -21.20 -1.52
CA ALA A 223 6.02 -20.16 -0.96
C ALA A 223 6.30 -20.37 0.53
N HIS A 224 5.29 -20.79 1.26
CA HIS A 224 5.29 -20.88 2.71
C HIS A 224 4.64 -22.19 3.19
N SER A 225 4.94 -22.59 4.43
CA SER A 225 4.31 -23.75 5.06
C SER A 225 2.93 -23.46 5.69
N ASN A 226 2.50 -22.19 5.66
CA ASN A 226 1.19 -21.76 6.19
C ASN A 226 0.65 -20.60 5.31
N THR A 227 -0.54 -20.10 5.63
CA THR A 227 -1.22 -19.02 4.91
C THR A 227 -0.26 -17.88 4.55
N VAL A 228 -0.26 -17.50 3.28
CA VAL A 228 0.34 -16.23 2.83
C VAL A 228 -0.59 -15.09 3.21
N SER A 229 -0.23 -14.35 4.24
CA SER A 229 -1.08 -13.27 4.78
C SER A 229 -0.97 -11.98 3.98
N ALA A 230 0.20 -11.72 3.40
CA ALA A 230 0.47 -10.49 2.66
C ALA A 230 1.52 -10.71 1.56
N VAL A 231 1.33 -10.05 0.43
CA VAL A 231 2.30 -9.94 -0.67
C VAL A 231 2.42 -8.50 -1.12
N VAL A 232 3.62 -8.09 -1.52
CA VAL A 232 3.88 -6.75 -2.06
C VAL A 232 5.06 -6.80 -3.04
N PHE A 233 4.98 -6.07 -4.15
CA PHE A 233 6.12 -5.87 -5.05
C PHE A 233 7.01 -4.73 -4.55
N THR A 234 8.31 -4.85 -4.75
CA THR A 234 9.22 -3.71 -4.58
C THR A 234 8.92 -2.63 -5.62
N PRO A 235 9.19 -1.33 -5.33
CA PRO A 235 8.91 -0.24 -6.26
C PRO A 235 9.58 -0.36 -7.63
N ASP A 236 10.71 -1.09 -7.72
CA ASP A 236 11.41 -1.38 -8.97
C ASP A 236 10.80 -2.57 -9.74
N GLY A 237 9.81 -3.25 -9.16
CA GLY A 237 9.13 -4.40 -9.76
C GLY A 237 9.96 -5.68 -9.87
N LYS A 238 11.18 -5.75 -9.31
CA LYS A 238 12.08 -6.90 -9.49
C LYS A 238 11.93 -7.98 -8.42
N THR A 239 11.39 -7.61 -7.27
CA THR A 239 11.25 -8.52 -6.12
C THR A 239 9.80 -8.54 -5.66
N LEU A 240 9.29 -9.74 -5.38
CA LEU A 240 8.06 -9.93 -4.63
C LEU A 240 8.44 -10.24 -3.18
N VAL A 241 7.78 -9.60 -2.23
CA VAL A 241 7.93 -9.89 -0.80
C VAL A 241 6.65 -10.52 -0.29
N SER A 242 6.77 -11.60 0.47
CA SER A 242 5.63 -12.31 1.06
C SER A 242 5.80 -12.49 2.56
N GLY A 243 4.74 -12.24 3.33
CA GLY A 243 4.64 -12.51 4.76
C GLY A 243 3.64 -13.61 5.04
N SER A 244 3.91 -14.47 6.02
CA SER A 244 3.11 -15.65 6.27
C SER A 244 2.85 -15.91 7.77
N ARG A 245 1.80 -16.69 8.01
CA ARG A 245 1.51 -17.28 9.32
C ARG A 245 2.53 -18.35 9.74
N ASP A 246 3.48 -18.72 8.87
CA ASP A 246 4.64 -19.52 9.25
C ASP A 246 5.73 -18.72 9.98
N ARG A 247 5.50 -17.44 10.28
CA ARG A 247 6.35 -16.48 11.00
C ARG A 247 7.53 -15.98 10.18
N THR A 248 7.58 -16.26 8.89
CA THR A 248 8.66 -15.84 7.99
C THR A 248 8.19 -14.80 6.98
N ILE A 249 9.15 -14.02 6.50
CA ILE A 249 9.01 -13.15 5.34
C ILE A 249 10.01 -13.63 4.31
N LYS A 250 9.60 -13.76 3.05
CA LYS A 250 10.48 -14.19 1.97
C LYS A 250 10.53 -13.16 0.85
N LEU A 251 11.71 -12.95 0.32
CA LEU A 251 11.99 -12.09 -0.83
C LEU A 251 12.25 -12.98 -2.04
N TRP A 252 11.48 -12.81 -3.10
CA TRP A 252 11.51 -13.62 -4.32
C TRP A 252 12.03 -12.79 -5.47
N ASN A 253 13.13 -13.22 -6.08
CA ASN A 253 13.60 -12.62 -7.33
C ASN A 253 12.67 -13.05 -8.47
N LEU A 254 11.99 -12.09 -9.10
CA LEU A 254 10.99 -12.38 -10.12
C LEU A 254 11.60 -12.88 -11.44
N ASN A 255 12.86 -12.56 -11.72
CA ASN A 255 13.55 -13.03 -12.92
C ASN A 255 13.99 -14.50 -12.79
N SER A 256 14.63 -14.87 -11.68
CA SER A 256 15.05 -16.26 -11.43
C SER A 256 13.90 -17.11 -10.89
N GLY A 257 12.94 -16.50 -10.19
CA GLY A 257 11.86 -17.15 -9.48
C GLY A 257 12.28 -17.86 -8.21
N GLU A 258 13.45 -17.54 -7.67
CA GLU A 258 14.03 -18.13 -6.46
C GLU A 258 13.92 -17.20 -5.26
N VAL A 259 13.96 -17.79 -4.05
CA VAL A 259 14.04 -17.03 -2.81
C VAL A 259 15.43 -16.41 -2.72
N SER A 260 15.52 -15.10 -2.70
CA SER A 260 16.78 -14.39 -2.48
C SER A 260 17.10 -14.23 -1.00
N LYS A 261 16.09 -14.09 -0.14
CA LYS A 261 16.24 -13.96 1.31
C LYS A 261 15.02 -14.51 2.05
N THR A 262 15.28 -15.01 3.27
CA THR A 262 14.25 -15.32 4.26
C THR A 262 14.54 -14.52 5.52
N LEU A 263 13.61 -13.65 5.93
CA LEU A 263 13.70 -12.88 7.15
C LEU A 263 12.98 -13.64 8.26
N THR A 264 13.71 -13.92 9.32
CA THR A 264 13.23 -14.59 10.53
C THR A 264 13.37 -13.64 11.71
N GLY A 265 12.47 -13.74 12.70
CA GLY A 265 12.52 -12.87 13.89
C GLY A 265 11.15 -12.46 14.42
N HIS A 266 10.06 -12.76 13.68
CA HIS A 266 8.74 -12.75 14.28
C HIS A 266 8.51 -14.01 15.11
N ASP A 267 8.04 -13.82 16.35
CA ASP A 267 7.68 -14.94 17.24
C ASP A 267 6.31 -15.52 16.92
N ASN A 268 5.52 -14.79 16.13
CA ASN A 268 4.16 -15.13 15.75
C ASN A 268 3.88 -14.82 14.28
N TRP A 269 2.64 -15.03 13.84
CA TRP A 269 2.20 -14.78 12.46
C TRP A 269 2.57 -13.39 11.99
N VAL A 270 3.09 -13.31 10.77
CA VAL A 270 3.18 -12.04 10.04
C VAL A 270 1.83 -11.79 9.39
N ASN A 271 1.09 -10.79 9.87
CA ASN A 271 -0.27 -10.48 9.39
C ASN A 271 -0.27 -9.52 8.20
N ALA A 272 0.63 -8.56 8.18
CA ALA A 272 0.72 -7.53 7.16
C ALA A 272 2.18 -7.13 6.89
N ILE A 273 2.46 -6.74 5.66
CA ILE A 273 3.74 -6.16 5.24
C ILE A 273 3.49 -4.93 4.37
N ALA A 274 4.42 -3.98 4.42
CA ALA A 274 4.43 -2.81 3.55
C ALA A 274 5.87 -2.41 3.24
N ILE A 275 6.13 -1.94 2.03
CA ILE A 275 7.45 -1.43 1.62
C ILE A 275 7.36 0.08 1.54
N ASN A 276 8.35 0.78 2.11
CA ASN A 276 8.49 2.21 1.95
C ASN A 276 8.73 2.52 0.45
N PRO A 277 8.12 3.59 -0.10
CA PRO A 277 8.35 4.00 -1.49
C PRO A 277 9.82 4.22 -1.88
N ASP A 278 10.73 4.38 -0.91
CA ASP A 278 12.19 4.41 -1.14
C ASP A 278 12.77 3.05 -1.62
N GLY A 279 12.00 1.97 -1.45
CA GLY A 279 12.41 0.60 -1.79
C GLY A 279 13.45 -0.01 -0.85
N GLN A 280 13.82 0.66 0.25
CA GLN A 280 14.88 0.22 1.15
C GLN A 280 14.35 -0.38 2.45
N THR A 281 13.20 0.11 2.93
CA THR A 281 12.64 -0.29 4.21
C THR A 281 11.37 -1.11 4.03
N LEU A 282 11.33 -2.30 4.64
CA LEU A 282 10.14 -3.12 4.81
C LEU A 282 9.62 -2.97 6.24
N ALA A 283 8.34 -2.76 6.40
CA ALA A 283 7.63 -2.94 7.66
C ALA A 283 6.85 -4.24 7.64
N SER A 284 6.87 -4.98 8.73
CA SER A 284 6.06 -6.19 8.93
C SER A 284 5.37 -6.14 10.28
N ALA A 285 4.16 -6.68 10.38
CA ALA A 285 3.32 -6.59 11.56
C ALA A 285 2.86 -7.95 12.03
N GLY A 286 2.92 -8.15 13.34
CA GLY A 286 2.49 -9.35 14.05
C GLY A 286 2.00 -9.04 15.44
N ARG A 287 1.91 -10.06 16.30
CA ARG A 287 1.58 -9.90 17.72
C ARG A 287 2.74 -9.31 18.51
N ASP A 288 3.94 -9.54 18.07
CA ASP A 288 5.20 -9.11 18.66
C ASP A 288 5.65 -7.71 18.23
N GLY A 289 4.72 -6.93 17.67
CA GLY A 289 4.93 -5.55 17.26
C GLY A 289 5.12 -5.37 15.75
N ILE A 290 5.64 -4.21 15.37
CA ILE A 290 5.98 -3.88 14.00
C ILE A 290 7.49 -3.92 13.87
N LYS A 291 8.00 -4.73 12.94
CA LYS A 291 9.43 -4.85 12.67
C LYS A 291 9.79 -4.14 11.38
N LEU A 292 10.84 -3.33 11.45
CA LEU A 292 11.42 -2.64 10.30
C LEU A 292 12.68 -3.37 9.87
N TRP A 293 12.78 -3.65 8.57
CA TRP A 293 13.88 -4.42 7.98
C TRP A 293 14.54 -3.64 6.85
N ASN A 294 15.84 -3.76 6.75
CA ASN A 294 16.56 -3.31 5.57
C ASN A 294 16.38 -4.36 4.45
N LEU A 295 15.75 -3.99 3.34
CA LEU A 295 15.48 -4.92 2.23
C LEU A 295 16.75 -5.38 1.52
N THR A 296 17.81 -4.54 1.50
CA THR A 296 19.06 -4.85 0.84
C THR A 296 19.90 -5.86 1.66
N THR A 297 20.04 -5.65 2.97
CA THR A 297 20.82 -6.55 3.83
C THR A 297 19.97 -7.69 4.40
N GLY A 298 18.67 -7.49 4.62
CA GLY A 298 17.77 -8.41 5.30
C GLY A 298 17.82 -8.26 6.83
N GLU A 299 18.53 -7.29 7.36
CA GLU A 299 18.69 -7.09 8.79
C GLU A 299 17.51 -6.37 9.42
N LEU A 300 17.20 -6.73 10.66
CA LEU A 300 16.23 -6.04 11.48
C LEU A 300 16.81 -4.68 11.93
N ILE A 301 16.16 -3.59 11.50
CA ILE A 301 16.54 -2.23 11.89
C ILE A 301 16.01 -1.92 13.30
N LYS A 302 14.71 -2.15 13.52
CA LYS A 302 14.03 -1.75 14.75
C LYS A 302 12.71 -2.51 14.92
N THR A 303 12.30 -2.70 16.17
CA THR A 303 10.94 -3.13 16.52
C THR A 303 10.20 -1.94 17.15
N LEU A 304 9.00 -1.63 16.62
CA LEU A 304 8.12 -0.60 17.15
C LEU A 304 7.05 -1.25 18.03
N TYR A 305 7.03 -0.84 19.28
CA TYR A 305 6.03 -1.24 20.26
C TYR A 305 5.05 -0.09 20.49
N GLY A 306 3.77 -0.36 20.55
CA GLY A 306 2.75 0.67 20.76
C GLY A 306 1.34 0.12 20.78
N HIS A 307 1.08 -0.93 20.00
CA HIS A 307 -0.15 -1.70 20.07
C HIS A 307 -0.13 -2.68 21.25
N SER A 308 -1.24 -2.83 21.94
CA SER A 308 -1.39 -3.75 23.08
C SER A 308 -1.88 -5.15 22.66
N ASP A 309 -2.15 -5.34 21.36
CA ASP A 309 -2.61 -6.62 20.80
C ASP A 309 -2.08 -6.75 19.35
N TRP A 310 -2.51 -7.80 18.63
CA TRP A 310 -2.10 -8.08 17.26
C TRP A 310 -2.24 -6.86 16.34
N VAL A 311 -1.18 -6.55 15.61
CA VAL A 311 -1.22 -5.59 14.50
C VAL A 311 -1.65 -6.34 13.25
N SER A 312 -2.77 -5.93 12.66
CA SER A 312 -3.41 -6.59 11.51
C SER A 312 -3.28 -5.85 10.19
N ALA A 313 -2.97 -4.54 10.24
CA ALA A 313 -2.82 -3.72 9.06
C ALA A 313 -1.67 -2.73 9.22
N ILE A 314 -0.88 -2.54 8.15
CA ILE A 314 0.15 -1.50 8.06
C ILE A 314 0.15 -0.91 6.65
N ALA A 315 0.52 0.37 6.55
CA ALA A 315 0.69 1.05 5.27
C ALA A 315 1.72 2.18 5.40
N PHE A 316 2.61 2.33 4.43
CA PHE A 316 3.43 3.53 4.29
C PHE A 316 2.67 4.63 3.55
N SER A 317 2.92 5.87 3.90
CA SER A 317 2.45 7.00 3.10
C SER A 317 3.20 7.09 1.77
N PRO A 318 2.56 7.58 0.70
CA PRO A 318 3.19 7.71 -0.63
C PRO A 318 4.45 8.58 -0.67
N ASP A 319 4.58 9.53 0.26
CA ASP A 319 5.80 10.34 0.44
C ASP A 319 6.91 9.63 1.24
N GLY A 320 6.63 8.42 1.76
CA GLY A 320 7.57 7.63 2.53
C GLY A 320 7.86 8.12 3.95
N GLN A 321 7.23 9.21 4.39
CA GLN A 321 7.54 9.84 5.68
C GLN A 321 6.77 9.27 6.87
N MET A 322 5.64 8.57 6.61
CA MET A 322 4.78 8.03 7.65
C MET A 322 4.51 6.54 7.43
N LEU A 323 4.38 5.83 8.55
CA LEU A 323 3.86 4.47 8.62
C LEU A 323 2.59 4.49 9.47
N ALA A 324 1.48 4.00 8.95
CA ALA A 324 0.27 3.76 9.72
C ALA A 324 0.16 2.30 10.10
N SER A 325 -0.35 2.03 11.29
CA SER A 325 -0.62 0.69 11.81
C SER A 325 -1.98 0.62 12.47
N GLY A 326 -2.64 -0.52 12.38
CA GLY A 326 -3.93 -0.77 12.99
C GLY A 326 -4.04 -2.20 13.50
N GLY A 327 -4.76 -2.41 14.59
CA GLY A 327 -4.75 -3.70 15.25
C GLY A 327 -6.04 -4.09 15.98
N PHE A 328 -5.95 -5.21 16.68
CA PHE A 328 -6.99 -5.77 17.51
C PHE A 328 -7.29 -4.91 18.76
N ASP A 329 -6.35 -4.07 19.16
CA ASP A 329 -6.57 -3.05 20.20
C ASP A 329 -7.46 -1.88 19.76
N LYS A 330 -8.01 -1.94 18.54
CA LYS A 330 -8.95 -0.98 17.96
C LYS A 330 -8.37 0.43 17.78
N LYS A 331 -7.03 0.54 17.82
CA LYS A 331 -6.31 1.80 17.61
C LYS A 331 -5.71 1.85 16.22
N VAL A 332 -5.64 3.06 15.68
CA VAL A 332 -4.79 3.38 14.53
C VAL A 332 -3.64 4.22 15.06
N GLN A 333 -2.41 3.83 14.78
CA GLN A 333 -1.20 4.55 15.15
C GLN A 333 -0.50 5.04 13.89
N VAL A 334 0.07 6.24 13.96
CA VAL A 334 0.87 6.84 12.89
C VAL A 334 2.25 7.14 13.42
N TRP A 335 3.24 6.59 12.76
CA TRP A 335 4.65 6.75 13.05
C TRP A 335 5.26 7.65 11.98
N ARG A 336 6.20 8.51 12.36
CA ARG A 336 6.88 9.42 11.44
C ARG A 336 8.40 9.27 11.57
N SER A 337 9.11 9.24 10.44
CA SER A 337 10.57 9.37 10.40
C SER A 337 10.97 10.76 10.88
N GLN A 338 12.01 10.81 11.69
CA GLN A 338 12.64 12.08 12.11
C GLN A 338 13.64 12.56 11.08
#